data_46573c5eca75bf207ee74ab66816f2b1
#
_entry.id   46573c5eca75bf207ee74ab66816f2b1
#
_cell.length_a   1.000
_cell.length_b   1.000
_cell.length_c   1.000
_cell.angle_alpha   90.00
_cell.angle_beta   90.00
_cell.angle_gamma   90.00
#
_symmetry.space_group_name_H-M   'P 1'
#
loop_
_entity.id
_entity.type
_entity.pdbx_description
1 polymer ?
#
loop_
_entity_poly.entity_id
_entity_poly.type
_entity_poly.pdbx_seq_one_letter_code
_entity_poly.pdbx_strand_id
1 'polypeptide(L)'
;MAKYIMALDQGTTSSRCILFDKAGNICSMAQREFEQIYPKPGWVEHNPMEIWSTQYAVMSEAMALVGAKPKDIAGIGITNQRETTIVWDKETGEPVYNAIVWQCRRTAKDINLLVKDGYADVIKAKTGLVPDAYFSATKIAWILSNVAGARKKAEEGRLLFGTVDTWLIWKLTGGAVHVTDYTNASRTMLFDIHNRCWDKELLEKFNIPEVMLPIVKPSSCIYGYTDPSVLAGNIAIAGAAGDQQAALFGQCCFEPGEVNNTYGTGCFLLMNTGDKPVESKHGLITTIAAGSDDQLHYALEGSVFTGGAIVQWLRDEMRLIRSSSQSEDYARMVNDTNGVYIVPAFSGMGAPYWNPYARGCVVGLSRGANKEHFIRASLESIAYQTYDVLKAMESDTGHIVKELKVDGGASANDFLMEFQADILGAKIRRPKCIETTALGAAYLAGLAVGFFKDLNEIRDNWQLASTFESSMAPSDRDNLLAGWRRAVKCAISYTDE
;
A
#
# COMPACT_ATOMS: atom_id res chain seq x y z
N MET A 1 -1.41 -19.26 28.43
CA MET A 1 -2.06 -18.70 27.27
C MET A 1 -1.04 -17.86 26.52
N ALA A 2 -1.09 -17.83 25.20
CA ALA A 2 -0.27 -16.91 24.41
C ALA A 2 -0.58 -15.46 24.78
N LYS A 3 0.42 -14.60 24.72
CA LYS A 3 0.34 -13.20 25.18
C LYS A 3 0.29 -12.21 24.03
N TYR A 4 0.82 -12.62 22.86
CA TYR A 4 1.06 -11.71 21.74
C TYR A 4 0.58 -12.30 20.41
N ILE A 5 0.18 -11.43 19.51
CA ILE A 5 0.17 -11.67 18.06
C ILE A 5 1.41 -10.98 17.47
N MET A 6 2.12 -11.69 16.59
CA MET A 6 3.25 -11.17 15.84
C MET A 6 2.78 -10.66 14.49
N ALA A 7 3.07 -9.42 14.16
CA ALA A 7 2.89 -8.87 12.82
C ALA A 7 4.25 -8.68 12.13
N LEU A 8 4.36 -9.22 10.92
CA LEU A 8 5.49 -9.00 10.01
C LEU A 8 5.03 -8.00 8.96
N ASP A 9 5.65 -6.83 8.95
CA ASP A 9 5.37 -5.77 7.99
C ASP A 9 6.57 -5.58 7.07
N GLN A 10 6.43 -6.08 5.84
CA GLN A 10 7.46 -6.00 4.82
C GLN A 10 7.20 -4.81 3.91
N GLY A 11 7.66 -3.64 4.32
CA GLY A 11 7.57 -2.43 3.53
C GLY A 11 8.52 -2.40 2.32
N THR A 12 8.47 -1.32 1.56
CA THR A 12 9.33 -1.14 0.37
C THR A 12 10.80 -0.91 0.75
N THR A 13 11.06 -0.23 1.85
CA THR A 13 12.43 0.16 2.25
C THR A 13 12.93 -0.53 3.50
N SER A 14 12.05 -1.19 4.23
CA SER A 14 12.40 -1.81 5.52
C SER A 14 11.52 -3.00 5.84
N SER A 15 12.08 -3.94 6.61
CA SER A 15 11.38 -5.04 7.27
C SER A 15 11.08 -4.64 8.71
N ARG A 16 9.88 -4.92 9.19
CA ARG A 16 9.44 -4.60 10.54
C ARG A 16 8.76 -5.81 11.18
N CYS A 17 8.95 -5.97 12.49
CA CYS A 17 8.19 -6.91 13.29
C CYS A 17 7.64 -6.21 14.51
N ILE A 18 6.35 -6.38 14.78
CA ILE A 18 5.66 -5.79 15.94
C ILE A 18 4.93 -6.90 16.69
N LEU A 19 5.08 -6.91 18.02
CA LEU A 19 4.29 -7.75 18.91
C LEU A 19 3.17 -6.92 19.53
N PHE A 20 1.94 -7.34 19.29
CA PHE A 20 0.74 -6.72 19.86
C PHE A 20 0.14 -7.58 20.96
N ASP A 21 -0.34 -6.93 22.04
CA ASP A 21 -1.16 -7.60 23.06
C ASP A 21 -2.62 -7.70 22.63
N LYS A 22 -3.46 -8.29 23.49
CA LYS A 22 -4.89 -8.48 23.22
C LYS A 22 -5.68 -7.15 23.14
N ALA A 23 -5.16 -6.06 23.68
CA ALA A 23 -5.77 -4.75 23.58
C ALA A 23 -5.28 -3.94 22.34
N GLY A 24 -4.45 -4.56 21.48
CA GLY A 24 -3.89 -3.90 20.29
C GLY A 24 -2.74 -2.93 20.60
N ASN A 25 -2.17 -2.97 21.81
CA ASN A 25 -1.01 -2.15 22.16
C ASN A 25 0.28 -2.77 21.61
N ILE A 26 1.19 -1.90 21.17
CA ILE A 26 2.55 -2.30 20.78
C ILE A 26 3.34 -2.65 22.03
N CYS A 27 3.75 -3.91 22.17
CA CYS A 27 4.58 -4.40 23.26
C CYS A 27 6.07 -4.37 22.91
N SER A 28 6.42 -4.67 21.67
CA SER A 28 7.76 -4.50 21.13
C SER A 28 7.72 -4.24 19.64
N MET A 29 8.77 -3.60 19.12
CA MET A 29 8.94 -3.34 17.69
C MET A 29 10.43 -3.37 17.36
N ALA A 30 10.76 -4.02 16.24
CA ALA A 30 12.08 -3.97 15.62
C ALA A 30 11.94 -3.68 14.13
N GLN A 31 12.87 -2.90 13.59
CA GLN A 31 12.87 -2.51 12.18
C GLN A 31 14.30 -2.50 11.63
N ARG A 32 14.46 -2.93 10.37
CA ARG A 32 15.72 -2.85 9.63
C ARG A 32 15.46 -2.44 8.20
N GLU A 33 16.25 -1.51 7.70
CA GLU A 33 16.30 -1.17 6.29
C GLU A 33 17.07 -2.24 5.52
N PHE A 34 16.82 -2.31 4.20
CA PHE A 34 17.54 -3.17 3.26
C PHE A 34 17.85 -2.43 1.97
N GLU A 35 18.80 -2.97 1.20
CA GLU A 35 19.33 -2.31 0.01
C GLU A 35 18.26 -2.11 -1.08
N GLN A 36 18.22 -0.90 -1.64
CA GLN A 36 17.42 -0.57 -2.81
C GLN A 36 18.34 -0.61 -4.04
N ILE A 37 18.03 -1.46 -5.01
CA ILE A 37 18.88 -1.71 -6.18
C ILE A 37 18.29 -0.99 -7.39
N TYR A 38 19.06 -0.13 -8.04
CA TYR A 38 18.67 0.67 -9.21
C TYR A 38 19.58 0.35 -10.42
N PRO A 39 19.37 -0.78 -11.14
CA PRO A 39 20.29 -1.23 -12.21
C PRO A 39 20.32 -0.29 -13.42
N LYS A 40 19.19 0.36 -13.72
CA LYS A 40 19.03 1.29 -14.85
C LYS A 40 18.00 2.37 -14.48
N PRO A 41 17.96 3.51 -15.20
CA PRO A 41 16.91 4.51 -14.99
C PRO A 41 15.50 3.90 -15.08
N GLY A 42 14.67 4.12 -14.05
CA GLY A 42 13.32 3.57 -13.92
C GLY A 42 13.24 2.09 -13.54
N TRP A 43 14.37 1.42 -13.28
CA TRP A 43 14.39 0.05 -12.77
C TRP A 43 14.61 0.06 -11.27
N VAL A 44 13.80 -0.74 -10.56
CA VAL A 44 13.90 -0.89 -9.11
C VAL A 44 13.82 -2.37 -8.77
N GLU A 45 14.78 -2.84 -7.98
CA GLU A 45 14.89 -4.23 -7.56
C GLU A 45 15.23 -4.35 -6.08
N HIS A 46 14.84 -5.46 -5.48
CA HIS A 46 15.29 -5.88 -4.17
C HIS A 46 15.93 -7.28 -4.23
N ASN A 47 16.85 -7.56 -3.31
CA ASN A 47 17.33 -8.91 -3.10
C ASN A 47 16.32 -9.71 -2.24
N PRO A 48 15.68 -10.79 -2.76
CA PRO A 48 14.70 -11.54 -1.98
C PRO A 48 15.30 -12.21 -0.74
N MET A 49 16.59 -12.57 -0.79
CA MET A 49 17.26 -13.15 0.36
C MET A 49 17.54 -12.12 1.45
N GLU A 50 17.75 -10.87 1.08
CA GLU A 50 17.88 -9.77 2.05
C GLU A 50 16.54 -9.42 2.70
N ILE A 51 15.44 -9.40 1.90
CA ILE A 51 14.07 -9.31 2.44
C ILE A 51 13.85 -10.39 3.51
N TRP A 52 14.19 -11.64 3.20
CA TRP A 52 14.05 -12.74 4.15
C TRP A 52 14.94 -12.55 5.39
N SER A 53 16.24 -12.29 5.21
CA SER A 53 17.20 -12.21 6.31
C SER A 53 16.90 -11.04 7.26
N THR A 54 16.50 -9.89 6.73
CA THR A 54 16.10 -8.73 7.55
C THR A 54 14.79 -8.99 8.28
N GLN A 55 13.81 -9.62 7.62
CA GLN A 55 12.53 -9.98 8.27
C GLN A 55 12.75 -10.99 9.40
N TYR A 56 13.58 -12.00 9.16
CA TYR A 56 13.98 -12.98 10.20
C TYR A 56 14.69 -12.32 11.39
N ALA A 57 15.59 -11.39 11.10
CA ALA A 57 16.34 -10.67 12.13
C ALA A 57 15.44 -9.81 13.02
N VAL A 58 14.51 -9.01 12.43
CA VAL A 58 13.59 -8.18 13.22
C VAL A 58 12.58 -9.00 13.99
N MET A 59 12.18 -10.17 13.49
CA MET A 59 11.33 -11.13 14.19
C MET A 59 11.99 -11.62 15.48
N SER A 60 13.25 -12.04 15.37
CA SER A 60 14.04 -12.49 16.52
C SER A 60 14.29 -11.37 17.51
N GLU A 61 14.61 -10.17 17.04
CA GLU A 61 14.87 -8.99 17.84
C GLU A 61 13.61 -8.53 18.62
N ALA A 62 12.45 -8.44 17.95
CA ALA A 62 11.21 -8.05 18.60
C ALA A 62 10.82 -9.03 19.73
N MET A 63 11.02 -10.33 19.54
CA MET A 63 10.81 -11.32 20.59
C MET A 63 11.79 -11.13 21.76
N ALA A 64 13.07 -10.89 21.46
CA ALA A 64 14.11 -10.74 22.48
C ALA A 64 13.88 -9.50 23.37
N LEU A 65 13.42 -8.38 22.79
CA LEU A 65 13.15 -7.12 23.51
C LEU A 65 12.17 -7.28 24.70
N VAL A 66 11.21 -8.21 24.59
CA VAL A 66 10.25 -8.49 25.69
C VAL A 66 10.43 -9.87 26.30
N GLY A 67 11.50 -10.59 25.97
CA GLY A 67 11.77 -11.93 26.45
C GLY A 67 10.69 -12.96 26.06
N ALA A 68 9.99 -12.74 24.95
CA ALA A 68 8.94 -13.62 24.45
C ALA A 68 9.55 -14.94 23.93
N LYS A 69 8.87 -16.05 24.25
CA LYS A 69 9.18 -17.36 23.71
C LYS A 69 8.16 -17.74 22.63
N PRO A 70 8.45 -18.69 21.73
CA PRO A 70 7.49 -19.10 20.70
C PRO A 70 6.10 -19.43 21.22
N LYS A 71 5.99 -20.06 22.40
CA LYS A 71 4.71 -20.38 23.06
C LYS A 71 3.91 -19.15 23.53
N ASP A 72 4.54 -17.98 23.62
CA ASP A 72 3.88 -16.72 23.99
C ASP A 72 3.25 -16.05 22.77
N ILE A 73 3.55 -16.52 21.54
CA ILE A 73 2.99 -16.01 20.28
C ILE A 73 1.80 -16.89 19.88
N ALA A 74 0.61 -16.29 19.73
CA ALA A 74 -0.61 -16.99 19.34
C ALA A 74 -0.64 -17.29 17.83
N GLY A 75 -0.13 -16.36 17.01
CA GLY A 75 -0.06 -16.49 15.57
C GLY A 75 0.75 -15.38 14.93
N ILE A 76 1.07 -15.54 13.65
CA ILE A 76 1.79 -14.59 12.82
C ILE A 76 0.85 -14.05 11.75
N GLY A 77 0.76 -12.72 11.65
CA GLY A 77 0.16 -12.01 10.54
C GLY A 77 1.24 -11.39 9.66
N ILE A 78 1.05 -11.40 8.36
CA ILE A 78 1.98 -10.86 7.38
C ILE A 78 1.27 -9.75 6.61
N THR A 79 1.92 -8.61 6.48
CA THR A 79 1.53 -7.57 5.54
C THR A 79 2.75 -7.13 4.74
N ASN A 80 2.55 -6.67 3.52
CA ASN A 80 3.66 -6.48 2.59
C ASN A 80 3.38 -5.40 1.55
N GLN A 81 4.46 -4.78 1.06
CA GLN A 81 4.45 -4.06 -0.21
C GLN A 81 3.85 -4.96 -1.29
N ARG A 82 2.82 -4.48 -1.98
CA ARG A 82 2.09 -5.28 -2.98
C ARG A 82 2.85 -5.33 -4.31
N GLU A 83 2.41 -6.17 -5.23
CA GLU A 83 2.83 -6.28 -6.64
C GLU A 83 4.31 -6.63 -6.87
N THR A 84 5.17 -6.47 -5.89
CA THR A 84 6.59 -6.84 -5.99
C THR A 84 6.72 -8.33 -6.29
N THR A 85 7.40 -8.64 -7.37
CA THR A 85 7.39 -9.96 -8.03
C THR A 85 8.66 -10.73 -7.71
N ILE A 86 8.50 -11.92 -7.14
CA ILE A 86 9.60 -12.85 -6.85
C ILE A 86 9.35 -14.16 -7.60
N VAL A 87 10.40 -14.69 -8.26
CA VAL A 87 10.38 -16.01 -8.90
C VAL A 87 11.58 -16.80 -8.40
N TRP A 88 11.34 -18.02 -7.91
CA TRP A 88 12.38 -18.88 -7.35
C TRP A 88 12.24 -20.34 -7.79
N ASP A 89 13.34 -21.07 -7.71
CA ASP A 89 13.38 -22.52 -7.99
C ASP A 89 12.95 -23.27 -6.71
N LYS A 90 11.87 -24.06 -6.79
CA LYS A 90 11.30 -24.77 -5.64
C LYS A 90 12.21 -25.84 -5.04
N GLU A 91 13.16 -26.37 -5.82
CA GLU A 91 14.06 -27.42 -5.37
C GLU A 91 15.24 -26.85 -4.57
N THR A 92 15.74 -25.68 -4.98
CA THR A 92 16.87 -25.03 -4.30
C THR A 92 16.44 -23.98 -3.29
N GLY A 93 15.22 -23.44 -3.42
CA GLY A 93 14.74 -22.30 -2.64
C GLY A 93 15.42 -20.97 -3.01
N GLU A 94 16.18 -20.93 -4.12
CA GLU A 94 16.93 -19.75 -4.57
C GLU A 94 16.16 -18.93 -5.59
N PRO A 95 16.08 -17.60 -5.44
CA PRO A 95 15.51 -16.72 -6.45
C PRO A 95 16.28 -16.82 -7.77
N VAL A 96 15.57 -16.87 -8.90
CA VAL A 96 16.21 -16.88 -10.22
C VAL A 96 16.63 -15.50 -10.70
N TYR A 97 16.09 -14.46 -10.06
CA TYR A 97 16.37 -13.05 -10.32
C TYR A 97 16.04 -12.23 -9.07
N ASN A 98 16.53 -10.99 -8.97
CA ASN A 98 16.09 -10.05 -7.96
C ASN A 98 14.57 -9.83 -8.02
N ALA A 99 13.95 -9.53 -6.89
CA ALA A 99 12.56 -9.13 -6.83
C ALA A 99 12.36 -7.84 -7.66
N ILE A 100 11.44 -7.85 -8.61
CA ILE A 100 11.10 -6.66 -9.39
C ILE A 100 10.03 -5.89 -8.63
N VAL A 101 10.41 -4.69 -8.16
CA VAL A 101 9.59 -3.88 -7.25
C VAL A 101 8.41 -3.25 -7.98
N TRP A 102 7.33 -2.99 -7.26
CA TRP A 102 6.12 -2.34 -7.77
C TRP A 102 6.38 -1.00 -8.49
N GLN A 103 7.40 -0.24 -8.05
CA GLN A 103 7.82 1.03 -8.65
C GLN A 103 8.52 0.89 -10.00
N CYS A 104 8.98 -0.33 -10.34
CA CYS A 104 9.81 -0.57 -11.53
C CYS A 104 9.04 -0.37 -12.82
N ARG A 105 9.58 0.46 -13.73
CA ARG A 105 8.94 0.83 -15.00
C ARG A 105 9.48 0.06 -16.22
N ARG A 106 10.31 -1.00 -16.02
CA ARG A 106 10.96 -1.76 -17.11
C ARG A 106 10.00 -2.34 -18.13
N THR A 107 8.77 -2.68 -17.71
CA THR A 107 7.74 -3.29 -18.55
C THR A 107 6.71 -2.28 -19.08
N ALA A 108 6.95 -0.98 -18.95
CA ALA A 108 6.02 0.05 -19.42
C ALA A 108 5.73 -0.03 -20.93
N LYS A 109 6.73 -0.45 -21.73
CA LYS A 109 6.54 -0.65 -23.18
C LYS A 109 5.60 -1.81 -23.49
N ASP A 110 5.67 -2.90 -22.71
CA ASP A 110 4.81 -4.07 -22.88
C ASP A 110 3.35 -3.70 -22.55
N ILE A 111 3.14 -2.85 -21.54
CA ILE A 111 1.81 -2.30 -21.23
C ILE A 111 1.25 -1.46 -22.38
N ASN A 112 2.06 -0.60 -22.99
CA ASN A 112 1.60 0.18 -24.15
C ASN A 112 1.17 -0.71 -25.32
N LEU A 113 1.84 -1.84 -25.53
CA LEU A 113 1.44 -2.82 -26.53
C LEU A 113 0.12 -3.49 -26.17
N LEU A 114 -0.07 -3.92 -24.92
CA LEU A 114 -1.33 -4.50 -24.43
C LEU A 114 -2.52 -3.56 -24.62
N VAL A 115 -2.35 -2.29 -24.30
CA VAL A 115 -3.39 -1.26 -24.50
C VAL A 115 -3.71 -1.10 -25.98
N LYS A 116 -2.67 -1.02 -26.83
CA LYS A 116 -2.82 -0.93 -28.29
C LYS A 116 -3.53 -2.15 -28.89
N ASP A 117 -3.31 -3.35 -28.34
CA ASP A 117 -3.94 -4.59 -28.73
C ASP A 117 -5.40 -4.71 -28.22
N GLY A 118 -5.92 -3.71 -27.50
CA GLY A 118 -7.31 -3.68 -27.00
C GLY A 118 -7.55 -4.48 -25.71
N TYR A 119 -6.51 -4.89 -24.99
CA TYR A 119 -6.67 -5.68 -23.75
C TYR A 119 -7.01 -4.84 -22.51
N ALA A 120 -7.06 -3.51 -22.59
CA ALA A 120 -7.31 -2.64 -21.44
C ALA A 120 -8.66 -2.96 -20.78
N ASP A 121 -9.71 -3.08 -21.57
CA ASP A 121 -11.07 -3.35 -21.05
C ASP A 121 -11.20 -4.77 -20.49
N VAL A 122 -10.53 -5.75 -21.11
CA VAL A 122 -10.51 -7.14 -20.63
C VAL A 122 -9.84 -7.22 -19.25
N ILE A 123 -8.67 -6.59 -19.10
CA ILE A 123 -7.96 -6.53 -17.83
C ILE A 123 -8.83 -5.85 -16.76
N LYS A 124 -9.39 -4.67 -17.08
CA LYS A 124 -10.23 -3.92 -16.15
C LYS A 124 -11.46 -4.72 -15.73
N ALA A 125 -12.15 -5.34 -16.67
CA ALA A 125 -13.37 -6.09 -16.40
C ALA A 125 -13.14 -7.31 -15.49
N LYS A 126 -11.99 -8.02 -15.65
CA LYS A 126 -11.70 -9.23 -14.87
C LYS A 126 -10.99 -8.93 -13.54
N THR A 127 -10.08 -7.97 -13.54
CA THR A 127 -9.18 -7.75 -12.41
C THR A 127 -9.49 -6.48 -11.59
N GLY A 128 -10.32 -5.59 -12.13
CA GLY A 128 -10.58 -4.26 -11.55
C GLY A 128 -9.42 -3.26 -11.71
N LEU A 129 -8.32 -3.68 -12.36
CA LEU A 129 -7.09 -2.91 -12.48
C LEU A 129 -7.02 -2.19 -13.83
N VAL A 130 -6.28 -1.09 -13.86
CA VAL A 130 -5.84 -0.48 -15.11
C VAL A 130 -4.55 -1.17 -15.61
N PRO A 131 -4.31 -1.30 -16.92
CA PRO A 131 -3.03 -1.80 -17.41
C PRO A 131 -1.88 -0.87 -17.02
N ASP A 132 -1.01 -1.32 -16.14
CA ASP A 132 0.19 -0.57 -15.74
C ASP A 132 1.34 -1.52 -15.36
N ALA A 133 2.58 -1.08 -15.57
CA ALA A 133 3.80 -1.79 -15.15
C ALA A 133 3.90 -1.95 -13.61
N TYR A 134 3.04 -1.28 -12.87
CA TYR A 134 2.86 -1.38 -11.43
C TYR A 134 2.58 -2.84 -11.00
N PHE A 135 1.70 -3.54 -11.72
CA PHE A 135 1.20 -4.87 -11.37
C PHE A 135 2.15 -6.02 -11.76
N SER A 136 1.95 -7.23 -11.20
CA SER A 136 2.93 -8.32 -11.26
C SER A 136 3.06 -9.00 -12.64
N ALA A 137 1.99 -9.12 -13.43
CA ALA A 137 1.95 -9.96 -14.62
C ALA A 137 3.10 -9.71 -15.60
N THR A 138 3.32 -8.46 -15.99
CA THR A 138 4.39 -8.09 -16.94
C THR A 138 5.79 -8.33 -16.37
N LYS A 139 5.97 -8.23 -15.05
CA LYS A 139 7.24 -8.52 -14.38
C LYS A 139 7.56 -10.02 -14.41
N ILE A 140 6.56 -10.88 -14.19
CA ILE A 140 6.70 -12.34 -14.31
C ILE A 140 7.09 -12.68 -15.77
N ALA A 141 6.33 -12.17 -16.74
CA ALA A 141 6.60 -12.39 -18.17
C ALA A 141 8.01 -11.92 -18.55
N TRP A 142 8.46 -10.78 -18.00
CA TRP A 142 9.80 -10.26 -18.21
C TRP A 142 10.89 -11.22 -17.67
N ILE A 143 10.73 -11.73 -16.44
CA ILE A 143 11.69 -12.69 -15.83
C ILE A 143 11.76 -13.95 -16.72
N LEU A 144 10.62 -14.51 -17.10
CA LEU A 144 10.57 -15.72 -17.92
C LEU A 144 11.21 -15.55 -19.30
N SER A 145 11.20 -14.33 -19.84
CA SER A 145 11.76 -14.02 -21.17
C SER A 145 13.22 -13.59 -21.15
N ASN A 146 13.71 -13.02 -20.02
CA ASN A 146 15.04 -12.40 -19.98
C ASN A 146 16.05 -13.16 -19.11
N VAL A 147 15.59 -14.05 -18.21
CA VAL A 147 16.50 -14.87 -17.40
C VAL A 147 16.75 -16.20 -18.08
N ALA A 148 18.02 -16.52 -18.32
CA ALA A 148 18.42 -17.74 -19.04
C ALA A 148 17.88 -19.01 -18.37
N GLY A 149 17.16 -19.82 -19.14
CA GLY A 149 16.56 -21.09 -18.69
C GLY A 149 15.30 -20.96 -17.84
N ALA A 150 14.88 -19.74 -17.46
CA ALA A 150 13.69 -19.54 -16.61
C ALA A 150 12.42 -20.07 -17.28
N ARG A 151 12.18 -19.76 -18.56
CA ARG A 151 11.03 -20.25 -19.32
C ARG A 151 10.89 -21.77 -19.25
N LYS A 152 11.98 -22.49 -19.58
CA LYS A 152 11.98 -23.95 -19.57
C LYS A 152 11.70 -24.52 -18.18
N LYS A 153 12.35 -23.99 -17.15
CA LYS A 153 12.12 -24.40 -15.75
C LYS A 153 10.68 -24.13 -15.28
N ALA A 154 10.07 -23.03 -15.73
CA ALA A 154 8.69 -22.71 -15.40
C ALA A 154 7.71 -23.72 -16.04
N GLU A 155 7.89 -24.05 -17.33
CA GLU A 155 7.10 -25.06 -18.04
C GLU A 155 7.26 -26.46 -17.46
N GLU A 156 8.44 -26.79 -16.95
CA GLU A 156 8.73 -28.04 -16.22
C GLU A 156 8.13 -28.03 -14.77
N GLY A 157 7.50 -26.94 -14.34
CA GLY A 157 6.91 -26.79 -13.01
C GLY A 157 7.94 -26.70 -11.86
N ARG A 158 9.18 -26.27 -12.17
CA ARG A 158 10.25 -26.08 -11.18
C ARG A 158 10.25 -24.70 -10.57
N LEU A 159 9.73 -23.69 -11.27
CA LEU A 159 9.69 -22.34 -10.74
C LEU A 159 8.36 -22.06 -10.04
N LEU A 160 8.45 -21.31 -8.97
CA LEU A 160 7.33 -20.74 -8.25
C LEU A 160 7.36 -19.21 -8.37
N PHE A 161 6.20 -18.62 -8.45
CA PHE A 161 5.98 -17.18 -8.37
C PHE A 161 5.31 -16.83 -7.05
N GLY A 162 5.62 -15.68 -6.51
CA GLY A 162 4.87 -15.06 -5.41
C GLY A 162 5.10 -13.57 -5.32
N THR A 163 4.15 -12.92 -4.69
CA THR A 163 4.34 -11.63 -4.05
C THR A 163 5.11 -11.82 -2.74
N VAL A 164 5.43 -10.74 -2.05
CA VAL A 164 6.31 -10.81 -0.87
C VAL A 164 5.73 -11.67 0.26
N ASP A 165 4.40 -11.64 0.47
CA ASP A 165 3.71 -12.54 1.42
C ASP A 165 3.97 -14.01 1.12
N THR A 166 3.81 -14.42 -0.13
CA THR A 166 4.05 -15.79 -0.57
C THR A 166 5.49 -16.21 -0.31
N TRP A 167 6.45 -15.34 -0.61
CA TRP A 167 7.87 -15.59 -0.33
C TRP A 167 8.13 -15.77 1.15
N LEU A 168 7.59 -14.90 2.01
CA LEU A 168 7.75 -14.98 3.45
C LEU A 168 7.09 -16.25 4.02
N ILE A 169 5.88 -16.60 3.57
CA ILE A 169 5.20 -17.84 3.99
C ILE A 169 6.04 -19.05 3.56
N TRP A 170 6.53 -19.08 2.33
CA TRP A 170 7.42 -20.14 1.82
C TRP A 170 8.65 -20.30 2.71
N LYS A 171 9.35 -19.22 3.03
CA LYS A 171 10.54 -19.24 3.88
C LYS A 171 10.24 -19.64 5.32
N LEU A 172 9.17 -19.10 5.91
CA LEU A 172 8.74 -19.43 7.27
C LEU A 172 8.34 -20.89 7.45
N THR A 173 7.80 -21.52 6.41
CA THR A 173 7.37 -22.93 6.42
C THR A 173 8.42 -23.91 5.94
N GLY A 174 9.69 -23.46 5.75
CA GLY A 174 10.76 -24.32 5.23
C GLY A 174 10.49 -24.86 3.82
N GLY A 175 9.74 -24.14 3.00
CA GLY A 175 9.40 -24.53 1.63
C GLY A 175 8.16 -25.45 1.51
N ALA A 176 7.42 -25.66 2.58
CA ALA A 176 6.29 -26.59 2.58
C ALA A 176 4.99 -25.98 2.00
N VAL A 177 4.83 -24.65 2.04
CA VAL A 177 3.55 -23.99 1.68
C VAL A 177 3.79 -22.91 0.64
N HIS A 178 3.10 -23.03 -0.52
CA HIS A 178 3.09 -22.06 -1.59
C HIS A 178 1.69 -21.45 -1.73
N VAL A 179 1.46 -20.31 -1.10
CA VAL A 179 0.14 -19.71 -0.91
C VAL A 179 0.22 -18.19 -0.89
N THR A 180 -0.83 -17.52 -1.35
CA THR A 180 -1.06 -16.08 -1.19
C THR A 180 -2.48 -15.82 -0.69
N ASP A 181 -2.80 -14.57 -0.38
CA ASP A 181 -4.16 -14.16 -0.04
C ASP A 181 -4.89 -13.48 -1.21
N TYR A 182 -6.21 -13.29 -1.07
CA TYR A 182 -7.04 -12.63 -2.08
C TYR A 182 -6.56 -11.20 -2.38
N THR A 183 -6.11 -10.45 -1.37
CA THR A 183 -5.71 -9.05 -1.56
C THR A 183 -4.44 -8.95 -2.40
N ASN A 184 -3.42 -9.76 -2.14
CA ASN A 184 -2.21 -9.82 -2.95
C ASN A 184 -2.46 -10.41 -4.35
N ALA A 185 -3.26 -11.48 -4.46
CA ALA A 185 -3.63 -12.05 -5.74
C ALA A 185 -4.31 -11.03 -6.65
N SER A 186 -5.23 -10.21 -6.12
CA SER A 186 -5.94 -9.16 -6.86
C SER A 186 -5.02 -8.09 -7.46
N ARG A 187 -3.76 -7.98 -6.99
CA ARG A 187 -2.78 -7.00 -7.47
C ARG A 187 -1.85 -7.54 -8.56
N THR A 188 -2.08 -8.75 -9.02
CA THR A 188 -1.19 -9.39 -10.00
C THR A 188 -1.50 -9.08 -11.46
N MET A 189 -2.69 -8.58 -11.76
CA MET A 189 -3.25 -8.46 -13.12
C MET A 189 -3.47 -9.83 -13.80
N LEU A 190 -3.58 -10.90 -12.98
CA LEU A 190 -3.82 -12.28 -13.42
C LEU A 190 -5.02 -12.93 -12.73
N PHE A 191 -5.54 -12.30 -11.67
CA PHE A 191 -6.58 -12.86 -10.81
C PHE A 191 -7.94 -12.25 -11.14
N ASP A 192 -8.91 -13.10 -11.44
CA ASP A 192 -10.30 -12.70 -11.64
C ASP A 192 -10.95 -12.46 -10.26
N ILE A 193 -11.22 -11.18 -9.97
CA ILE A 193 -11.76 -10.76 -8.68
C ILE A 193 -13.24 -11.15 -8.50
N HIS A 194 -13.95 -11.53 -9.55
CA HIS A 194 -15.34 -11.96 -9.52
C HIS A 194 -15.46 -13.47 -9.27
N ASN A 195 -14.61 -14.26 -9.95
CA ASN A 195 -14.63 -15.72 -9.91
C ASN A 195 -13.65 -16.35 -8.90
N ARG A 196 -12.82 -15.55 -8.22
CA ARG A 196 -11.83 -15.97 -7.22
C ARG A 196 -10.82 -16.99 -7.75
N CYS A 197 -10.34 -16.79 -8.97
CA CYS A 197 -9.40 -17.71 -9.59
C CYS A 197 -8.38 -17.00 -10.46
N TRP A 198 -7.27 -17.67 -10.73
CA TRP A 198 -6.35 -17.24 -11.77
C TRP A 198 -7.03 -17.30 -13.12
N ASP A 199 -7.02 -16.19 -13.88
CA ASP A 199 -7.73 -16.11 -15.16
C ASP A 199 -6.90 -16.71 -16.29
N LYS A 200 -7.43 -17.77 -16.94
CA LYS A 200 -6.72 -18.52 -17.98
C LYS A 200 -6.41 -17.69 -19.22
N GLU A 201 -7.31 -16.79 -19.63
CA GLU A 201 -7.09 -15.91 -20.79
C GLU A 201 -5.94 -14.94 -20.52
N LEU A 202 -5.88 -14.36 -19.30
CA LEU A 202 -4.78 -13.49 -18.91
C LEU A 202 -3.47 -14.26 -18.78
N LEU A 203 -3.49 -15.47 -18.20
CA LEU A 203 -2.30 -16.32 -18.14
C LEU A 203 -1.76 -16.66 -19.53
N GLU A 204 -2.64 -16.99 -20.48
CA GLU A 204 -2.27 -17.25 -21.87
C GLU A 204 -1.72 -15.98 -22.55
N LYS A 205 -2.39 -14.82 -22.38
CA LYS A 205 -1.95 -13.55 -22.95
C LYS A 205 -0.56 -13.13 -22.47
N PHE A 206 -0.27 -13.29 -21.17
CA PHE A 206 1.06 -13.01 -20.61
C PHE A 206 2.04 -14.17 -20.76
N ASN A 207 1.59 -15.30 -21.29
CA ASN A 207 2.37 -16.53 -21.45
C ASN A 207 3.01 -16.97 -20.11
N ILE A 208 2.19 -17.08 -19.05
CA ILE A 208 2.60 -17.48 -17.71
C ILE A 208 2.04 -18.87 -17.42
N PRO A 209 2.88 -19.90 -17.14
CA PRO A 209 2.42 -21.21 -16.75
C PRO A 209 1.67 -21.20 -15.42
N GLU A 210 0.44 -21.69 -15.38
CA GLU A 210 -0.41 -21.73 -14.17
C GLU A 210 0.26 -22.50 -13.02
N VAL A 211 1.06 -23.53 -13.34
CA VAL A 211 1.74 -24.39 -12.35
C VAL A 211 2.70 -23.62 -11.42
N MET A 212 3.14 -22.42 -11.80
CA MET A 212 4.02 -21.60 -10.94
C MET A 212 3.26 -20.64 -10.01
N LEU A 213 1.92 -20.62 -10.06
CA LEU A 213 1.11 -19.69 -9.26
C LEU A 213 0.75 -20.29 -7.89
N PRO A 214 0.71 -19.47 -6.81
CA PRO A 214 0.33 -19.94 -5.48
C PRO A 214 -1.17 -20.28 -5.38
N ILE A 215 -1.51 -21.12 -4.41
CA ILE A 215 -2.91 -21.30 -3.99
C ILE A 215 -3.37 -20.01 -3.34
N VAL A 216 -4.56 -19.54 -3.70
CA VAL A 216 -5.14 -18.32 -3.11
C VAL A 216 -6.09 -18.68 -1.98
N LYS A 217 -5.97 -18.01 -0.84
CA LYS A 217 -6.76 -18.24 0.38
C LYS A 217 -7.32 -16.92 0.94
N PRO A 218 -8.31 -16.99 1.86
CA PRO A 218 -8.77 -15.82 2.62
C PRO A 218 -7.65 -15.13 3.40
N SER A 219 -7.76 -13.81 3.61
CA SER A 219 -6.75 -13.05 4.35
C SER A 219 -6.62 -13.47 5.82
N SER A 220 -7.68 -14.01 6.42
CA SER A 220 -7.72 -14.55 7.79
C SER A 220 -7.98 -16.05 7.75
N CYS A 221 -6.94 -16.86 7.72
CA CYS A 221 -7.01 -18.32 7.80
C CYS A 221 -5.64 -18.89 8.18
N ILE A 222 -5.58 -20.14 8.63
CA ILE A 222 -4.28 -20.81 8.83
C ILE A 222 -3.70 -21.21 7.48
N TYR A 223 -2.61 -20.56 7.09
CA TYR A 223 -1.84 -20.86 5.88
C TYR A 223 -0.92 -22.07 6.07
N GLY A 224 -0.31 -22.17 7.25
CA GLY A 224 0.65 -23.20 7.65
C GLY A 224 1.25 -22.87 9.01
N TYR A 225 2.34 -23.52 9.33
CA TYR A 225 3.06 -23.33 10.57
C TYR A 225 4.54 -23.09 10.31
N THR A 226 5.19 -22.35 11.20
CA THR A 226 6.62 -22.12 11.10
C THR A 226 7.41 -23.42 11.19
N ASP A 227 8.43 -23.58 10.33
CA ASP A 227 9.33 -24.70 10.43
C ASP A 227 10.21 -24.56 11.69
N PRO A 228 10.41 -25.64 12.47
CA PRO A 228 11.23 -25.59 13.67
C PRO A 228 12.68 -25.17 13.46
N SER A 229 13.21 -25.33 12.25
CA SER A 229 14.57 -24.84 11.88
C SER A 229 14.63 -23.33 11.70
N VAL A 230 13.48 -22.70 11.41
CA VAL A 230 13.35 -21.24 11.23
C VAL A 230 13.04 -20.57 12.56
N LEU A 231 12.07 -21.07 13.29
CA LEU A 231 11.70 -20.55 14.61
C LEU A 231 11.46 -21.74 15.55
N ALA A 232 12.17 -21.79 16.66
CA ALA A 232 12.09 -22.90 17.62
C ALA A 232 10.68 -22.99 18.23
N GLY A 233 9.68 -23.42 17.43
CA GLY A 233 8.28 -23.55 17.80
C GLY A 233 7.40 -23.70 16.57
N ASN A 234 6.21 -24.23 16.77
CA ASN A 234 5.23 -24.46 15.72
C ASN A 234 4.15 -23.35 15.81
N ILE A 235 4.45 -22.17 15.27
CA ILE A 235 3.57 -21.00 15.34
C ILE A 235 2.71 -20.94 14.07
N ALA A 236 1.40 -20.78 14.21
CA ALA A 236 0.50 -20.63 13.07
C ALA A 236 0.78 -19.33 12.30
N ILE A 237 0.96 -19.42 11.00
CA ILE A 237 0.92 -18.28 10.07
C ILE A 237 -0.56 -18.16 9.65
N ALA A 238 -1.24 -17.12 10.12
CA ALA A 238 -2.69 -17.13 10.15
C ALA A 238 -3.36 -15.85 9.61
N GLY A 239 -2.58 -14.89 9.15
CA GLY A 239 -3.05 -13.68 8.49
C GLY A 239 -2.10 -13.26 7.39
N ALA A 240 -2.63 -12.86 6.23
CA ALA A 240 -1.87 -12.24 5.16
C ALA A 240 -2.73 -11.20 4.45
N ALA A 241 -2.17 -10.02 4.19
CA ALA A 241 -2.83 -9.00 3.38
C ALA A 241 -1.82 -8.01 2.82
N GLY A 242 -2.10 -7.47 1.63
CA GLY A 242 -1.37 -6.32 1.10
C GLY A 242 -1.44 -5.13 2.05
N ASP A 243 -0.39 -4.32 2.09
CA ASP A 243 -0.20 -3.25 3.08
C ASP A 243 -1.40 -2.30 3.22
N GLN A 244 -1.97 -1.87 2.11
CA GLN A 244 -3.08 -0.93 2.13
C GLN A 244 -4.40 -1.59 2.56
N GLN A 245 -4.63 -2.84 2.18
CA GLN A 245 -5.78 -3.62 2.64
C GLN A 245 -5.66 -3.96 4.13
N ALA A 246 -4.45 -4.27 4.61
CA ALA A 246 -4.20 -4.46 6.03
C ALA A 246 -4.44 -3.16 6.82
N ALA A 247 -4.01 -1.99 6.29
CA ALA A 247 -4.28 -0.70 6.92
C ALA A 247 -5.77 -0.39 7.03
N LEU A 248 -6.55 -0.63 5.97
CA LEU A 248 -8.00 -0.48 5.97
C LEU A 248 -8.65 -1.35 7.07
N PHE A 249 -8.20 -2.61 7.19
CA PHE A 249 -8.69 -3.55 8.20
C PHE A 249 -8.25 -3.12 9.63
N GLY A 250 -7.00 -2.69 9.79
CA GLY A 250 -6.45 -2.20 11.07
C GLY A 250 -7.11 -0.92 11.57
N GLN A 251 -7.62 -0.10 10.65
CA GLN A 251 -8.46 1.06 10.94
C GLN A 251 -9.93 0.70 11.23
N CYS A 252 -10.26 -0.59 11.25
CA CYS A 252 -11.64 -1.06 11.46
C CYS A 252 -12.64 -0.44 10.46
N CYS A 253 -12.24 -0.31 9.19
CA CYS A 253 -13.10 0.14 8.10
C CYS A 253 -13.86 -1.05 7.52
N PHE A 254 -14.80 -1.61 8.29
CA PHE A 254 -15.49 -2.86 7.94
C PHE A 254 -16.80 -2.63 7.17
N GLU A 255 -17.34 -1.42 7.21
CA GLU A 255 -18.62 -1.11 6.57
C GLU A 255 -18.44 -0.36 5.23
N PRO A 256 -19.35 -0.55 4.27
CA PRO A 256 -19.32 0.21 3.01
C PRO A 256 -19.34 1.72 3.24
N GLY A 257 -18.44 2.43 2.55
CA GLY A 257 -18.26 3.88 2.65
C GLY A 257 -17.24 4.31 3.73
N GLU A 258 -16.76 3.40 4.58
CA GLU A 258 -15.63 3.71 5.47
C GLU A 258 -14.32 3.78 4.69
N VAL A 259 -13.49 4.77 5.01
CA VAL A 259 -12.29 5.13 4.24
C VAL A 259 -11.09 5.27 5.15
N ASN A 260 -9.96 4.75 4.70
CA ASN A 260 -8.64 5.03 5.26
C ASN A 260 -7.74 5.75 4.25
N ASN A 261 -6.87 6.63 4.74
CA ASN A 261 -5.75 7.18 3.98
C ASN A 261 -4.44 6.99 4.75
N THR A 262 -3.52 6.24 4.17
CA THR A 262 -2.16 6.09 4.68
C THR A 262 -1.26 7.19 4.10
N TYR A 263 -0.83 8.13 4.94
CA TYR A 263 0.07 9.24 4.58
C TYR A 263 1.54 8.81 4.73
N GLY A 264 2.04 8.11 3.72
CA GLY A 264 3.44 7.69 3.60
C GLY A 264 4.23 8.58 2.63
N THR A 265 5.18 7.99 1.90
CA THR A 265 5.88 8.63 0.77
C THR A 265 4.89 9.13 -0.28
N GLY A 266 3.91 8.30 -0.65
CA GLY A 266 2.66 8.66 -1.30
C GLY A 266 1.50 8.69 -0.31
N CYS A 267 0.27 8.94 -0.82
CA CYS A 267 -0.95 8.70 -0.07
C CYS A 267 -1.75 7.63 -0.78
N PHE A 268 -2.20 6.64 0.00
CA PHE A 268 -3.00 5.54 -0.54
C PHE A 268 -4.33 5.50 0.20
N LEU A 269 -5.38 5.76 -0.56
CA LEU A 269 -6.74 5.82 -0.04
C LEU A 269 -7.49 4.56 -0.44
N LEU A 270 -8.09 3.89 0.53
CA LEU A 270 -9.00 2.78 0.28
C LEU A 270 -10.35 3.07 0.91
N MET A 271 -11.41 2.89 0.13
CA MET A 271 -12.80 2.90 0.59
C MET A 271 -13.37 1.50 0.50
N ASN A 272 -13.88 0.98 1.61
CA ASN A 272 -14.65 -0.27 1.62
C ASN A 272 -15.92 -0.08 0.79
N THR A 273 -16.20 -0.97 -0.17
CA THR A 273 -17.39 -0.95 -1.02
C THR A 273 -18.37 -2.10 -0.74
N GLY A 274 -18.05 -2.95 0.28
CA GLY A 274 -18.88 -4.09 0.67
C GLY A 274 -18.65 -5.31 -0.20
N ASP A 275 -19.72 -6.07 -0.43
CA ASP A 275 -19.70 -7.37 -1.11
C ASP A 275 -19.77 -7.29 -2.64
N LYS A 276 -19.81 -6.08 -3.20
CA LYS A 276 -19.90 -5.85 -4.66
C LYS A 276 -18.75 -4.98 -5.16
N PRO A 277 -18.09 -5.40 -6.24
CA PRO A 277 -17.08 -4.58 -6.87
C PRO A 277 -17.74 -3.34 -7.50
N VAL A 278 -17.14 -2.18 -7.30
CA VAL A 278 -17.57 -0.93 -7.93
C VAL A 278 -16.62 -0.63 -9.09
N GLU A 279 -17.12 -0.62 -10.30
CA GLU A 279 -16.34 -0.21 -11.46
C GLU A 279 -16.15 1.31 -11.47
N SER A 280 -14.91 1.77 -11.32
CA SER A 280 -14.61 3.18 -11.34
C SER A 280 -14.71 3.79 -12.74
N LYS A 281 -15.40 4.94 -12.83
CA LYS A 281 -15.44 5.82 -14.02
C LYS A 281 -14.52 7.03 -13.89
N HIS A 282 -13.91 7.20 -12.71
CA HIS A 282 -13.10 8.38 -12.36
C HIS A 282 -11.63 8.01 -12.09
N GLY A 283 -11.12 6.94 -12.71
CA GLY A 283 -9.70 6.60 -12.66
C GLY A 283 -9.24 5.96 -11.35
N LEU A 284 -10.14 5.33 -10.60
CA LEU A 284 -9.77 4.54 -9.41
C LEU A 284 -9.61 3.07 -9.77
N ILE A 285 -9.02 2.31 -8.86
CA ILE A 285 -8.78 0.88 -8.99
C ILE A 285 -9.77 0.13 -8.10
N THR A 286 -10.43 -0.88 -8.65
CA THR A 286 -11.20 -1.84 -7.86
C THR A 286 -10.27 -2.97 -7.41
N THR A 287 -10.28 -3.27 -6.12
CA THR A 287 -9.42 -4.30 -5.51
C THR A 287 -10.21 -5.11 -4.48
N ILE A 288 -9.67 -6.26 -4.07
CA ILE A 288 -10.26 -7.03 -2.96
C ILE A 288 -9.75 -6.44 -1.65
N ALA A 289 -10.64 -6.17 -0.72
CA ALA A 289 -10.34 -5.78 0.66
C ALA A 289 -10.02 -7.02 1.52
N ALA A 290 -9.24 -6.83 2.58
CA ALA A 290 -9.00 -7.90 3.56
C ALA A 290 -10.29 -8.20 4.34
N GLY A 291 -10.60 -9.48 4.50
CA GLY A 291 -11.76 -9.97 5.24
C GLY A 291 -11.39 -10.97 6.33
N SER A 292 -12.26 -11.11 7.32
CA SER A 292 -12.12 -12.08 8.44
C SER A 292 -12.72 -13.45 8.14
N ASP A 293 -13.36 -13.59 7.00
CA ASP A 293 -14.05 -14.79 6.54
C ASP A 293 -13.70 -15.12 5.09
N ASP A 294 -14.35 -16.12 4.50
CA ASP A 294 -14.16 -16.51 3.10
C ASP A 294 -15.04 -15.70 2.12
N GLN A 295 -15.74 -14.67 2.59
CA GLN A 295 -16.50 -13.80 1.71
C GLN A 295 -15.58 -12.77 1.05
N LEU A 296 -15.86 -12.42 -0.22
CA LEU A 296 -15.17 -11.33 -0.86
C LEU A 296 -15.74 -9.99 -0.38
N HIS A 297 -14.84 -9.14 0.05
CA HIS A 297 -15.08 -7.74 0.29
C HIS A 297 -14.25 -6.94 -0.71
N TYR A 298 -14.79 -5.84 -1.20
CA TYR A 298 -14.14 -5.02 -2.21
C TYR A 298 -13.79 -3.64 -1.67
N ALA A 299 -12.84 -3.02 -2.30
CA ALA A 299 -12.49 -1.63 -2.05
C ALA A 299 -12.21 -0.88 -3.35
N LEU A 300 -12.49 0.41 -3.37
CA LEU A 300 -11.91 1.35 -4.33
C LEU A 300 -10.61 1.90 -3.77
N GLU A 301 -9.58 1.92 -4.62
CA GLU A 301 -8.27 2.46 -4.29
C GLU A 301 -7.92 3.64 -5.19
N GLY A 302 -7.41 4.71 -4.58
CA GLY A 302 -6.77 5.81 -5.27
C GLY A 302 -5.38 6.05 -4.71
N SER A 303 -4.40 6.14 -5.62
CA SER A 303 -2.98 6.29 -5.27
C SER A 303 -2.49 7.69 -5.64
N VAL A 304 -2.03 8.44 -4.65
CA VAL A 304 -1.31 9.71 -4.81
C VAL A 304 0.18 9.42 -4.70
N PHE A 305 0.92 9.60 -5.77
CA PHE A 305 2.34 9.18 -5.81
C PHE A 305 3.27 10.03 -4.97
N THR A 306 2.92 11.30 -4.74
CA THR A 306 3.72 12.22 -3.95
C THR A 306 2.91 12.77 -2.77
N GLY A 307 3.03 12.12 -1.62
CA GLY A 307 2.51 12.55 -0.32
C GLY A 307 3.63 13.15 0.53
N GLY A 308 4.05 12.46 1.59
CA GLY A 308 5.17 12.87 2.44
C GLY A 308 6.50 13.06 1.71
N ALA A 309 6.66 12.51 0.51
CA ALA A 309 7.83 12.71 -0.33
C ALA A 309 8.11 14.19 -0.63
N ILE A 310 7.09 15.05 -0.70
CA ILE A 310 7.31 16.50 -0.89
C ILE A 310 8.01 17.12 0.33
N VAL A 311 7.69 16.65 1.54
CA VAL A 311 8.34 17.13 2.77
C VAL A 311 9.79 16.64 2.85
N GLN A 312 10.05 15.41 2.41
CA GLN A 312 11.42 14.90 2.29
C GLN A 312 12.22 15.72 1.28
N TRP A 313 11.64 16.01 0.12
CA TRP A 313 12.26 16.86 -0.90
C TRP A 313 12.57 18.28 -0.39
N LEU A 314 11.65 18.89 0.38
CA LEU A 314 11.93 20.20 1.03
C LEU A 314 13.12 20.11 2.00
N ARG A 315 13.32 18.98 2.69
CA ARG A 315 14.39 18.76 3.64
C ARG A 315 15.72 18.43 2.95
N ASP A 316 15.72 17.44 2.07
CA ASP A 316 16.95 16.81 1.58
C ASP A 316 17.54 17.53 0.36
N GLU A 317 16.68 17.92 -0.58
CA GLU A 317 17.10 18.54 -1.84
C GLU A 317 17.05 20.08 -1.78
N MET A 318 15.88 20.62 -1.37
CA MET A 318 15.69 22.07 -1.28
C MET A 318 16.34 22.69 -0.04
N ARG A 319 16.58 21.89 0.99
CA ARG A 319 17.18 22.31 2.28
C ARG A 319 16.47 23.49 2.93
N LEU A 320 15.16 23.59 2.75
CA LEU A 320 14.34 24.65 3.32
C LEU A 320 13.97 24.35 4.77
N ILE A 321 13.98 23.06 5.18
CA ILE A 321 13.73 22.59 6.54
C ILE A 321 14.84 21.61 6.94
N ARG A 322 15.06 21.42 8.25
CA ARG A 322 16.06 20.49 8.81
C ARG A 322 15.47 19.16 9.24
N SER A 323 14.17 19.16 9.59
CA SER A 323 13.40 17.97 9.95
C SER A 323 12.00 18.09 9.38
N SER A 324 11.32 16.95 9.19
CA SER A 324 9.94 16.94 8.67
C SER A 324 8.97 17.67 9.59
N SER A 325 9.19 17.66 10.92
CA SER A 325 8.35 18.37 11.89
C SER A 325 8.38 19.87 11.71
N GLN A 326 9.52 20.47 11.29
CA GLN A 326 9.60 21.91 11.04
C GLN A 326 8.67 22.39 9.91
N SER A 327 8.17 21.51 9.06
CA SER A 327 7.23 21.91 8.03
C SER A 327 5.94 22.47 8.61
N GLU A 328 5.48 21.91 9.72
CA GLU A 328 4.32 22.42 10.45
C GLU A 328 4.59 23.80 11.06
N ASP A 329 5.72 23.97 11.75
CA ASP A 329 6.10 25.24 12.35
C ASP A 329 6.10 26.36 11.32
N TYR A 330 6.75 26.14 10.17
CA TYR A 330 6.80 27.13 9.09
C TYR A 330 5.42 27.39 8.45
N ALA A 331 4.61 26.36 8.24
CA ALA A 331 3.27 26.53 7.69
C ALA A 331 2.37 27.39 8.57
N ARG A 332 2.54 27.30 9.91
CA ARG A 332 1.79 28.09 10.90
C ARG A 332 2.30 29.53 11.04
N MET A 333 3.48 29.90 10.48
CA MET A 333 4.00 31.27 10.51
C MET A 333 3.28 32.22 9.54
N VAL A 334 2.51 31.70 8.61
CA VAL A 334 1.75 32.47 7.62
C VAL A 334 0.28 32.08 7.63
N ASN A 335 -0.60 33.02 7.31
CA ASN A 335 -2.05 32.78 7.36
C ASN A 335 -2.58 31.99 6.17
N ASP A 336 -1.91 32.11 5.02
CA ASP A 336 -2.26 31.46 3.75
C ASP A 336 -1.01 31.20 2.90
N THR A 337 -1.17 30.74 1.67
CA THR A 337 -0.05 30.49 0.75
C THR A 337 0.30 31.71 -0.10
N ASN A 338 -0.29 32.87 0.13
CA ASN A 338 -0.18 34.07 -0.69
C ASN A 338 -0.44 33.77 -2.21
N GLY A 339 -1.40 32.89 -2.46
CA GLY A 339 -1.79 32.46 -3.81
C GLY A 339 -0.87 31.42 -4.46
N VAL A 340 0.14 30.91 -3.75
CA VAL A 340 1.05 29.87 -4.26
C VAL A 340 0.38 28.50 -4.19
N TYR A 341 0.42 27.75 -5.29
CA TYR A 341 0.05 26.34 -5.37
C TYR A 341 1.23 25.52 -5.89
N ILE A 342 1.43 24.35 -5.31
CA ILE A 342 2.45 23.38 -5.72
C ILE A 342 1.76 22.08 -6.12
N VAL A 343 2.01 21.63 -7.34
CA VAL A 343 1.59 20.31 -7.82
C VAL A 343 2.83 19.41 -7.85
N PRO A 344 2.96 18.46 -6.90
CA PRO A 344 4.21 17.70 -6.74
C PRO A 344 4.25 16.46 -7.66
N ALA A 345 4.07 16.64 -8.95
CA ALA A 345 4.08 15.57 -9.94
C ALA A 345 5.53 15.13 -10.29
N PHE A 346 6.33 14.72 -9.29
CA PHE A 346 7.75 14.37 -9.48
C PHE A 346 7.95 13.17 -10.39
N SER A 347 7.03 12.22 -10.37
CA SER A 347 7.02 11.01 -11.21
C SER A 347 5.71 10.85 -12.00
N GLY A 348 5.11 11.95 -12.40
CA GLY A 348 3.76 11.99 -12.95
C GLY A 348 2.69 12.10 -11.87
N MET A 349 1.43 12.02 -12.28
CA MET A 349 0.26 12.04 -11.39
C MET A 349 -0.45 10.69 -11.40
N GLY A 350 -0.78 10.19 -10.20
CA GLY A 350 -1.61 9.01 -10.01
C GLY A 350 -3.11 9.30 -10.16
N ALA A 351 -3.93 8.59 -9.40
CA ALA A 351 -5.38 8.77 -9.41
C ALA A 351 -5.76 10.22 -9.00
N PRO A 352 -6.82 10.77 -9.57
CA PRO A 352 -7.66 10.25 -10.65
C PRO A 352 -7.11 10.54 -12.06
N TYR A 353 -5.96 11.18 -12.18
CA TYR A 353 -5.44 11.78 -13.43
C TYR A 353 -4.70 10.81 -14.34
N TRP A 354 -3.94 9.85 -13.76
CA TRP A 354 -3.12 8.86 -14.47
C TRP A 354 -2.26 9.43 -15.60
N ASN A 355 -1.58 10.56 -15.32
CA ASN A 355 -0.72 11.21 -16.28
C ASN A 355 0.77 11.00 -15.93
N PRO A 356 1.49 10.09 -16.63
CA PRO A 356 2.91 9.82 -16.37
C PRO A 356 3.84 10.94 -16.88
N TYR A 357 3.33 11.83 -17.73
CA TYR A 357 4.09 12.92 -18.33
C TYR A 357 3.98 14.22 -17.54
N ALA A 358 3.00 14.36 -16.66
CA ALA A 358 2.91 15.53 -15.78
C ALA A 358 4.20 15.72 -14.98
N ARG A 359 4.60 16.98 -14.78
CA ARG A 359 5.79 17.34 -13.99
C ARG A 359 5.42 18.29 -12.85
N GLY A 360 6.26 18.29 -11.80
CA GLY A 360 6.10 19.21 -10.68
C GLY A 360 6.01 20.65 -11.15
N CYS A 361 5.03 21.37 -10.61
CA CYS A 361 4.72 22.74 -11.04
C CYS A 361 4.45 23.63 -9.83
N VAL A 362 4.96 24.86 -9.86
CA VAL A 362 4.66 25.91 -8.87
C VAL A 362 4.02 27.06 -9.62
N VAL A 363 2.82 27.45 -9.20
CA VAL A 363 2.07 28.56 -9.80
C VAL A 363 1.66 29.59 -8.74
N GLY A 364 1.34 30.82 -9.19
CA GLY A 364 0.86 31.87 -8.30
C GLY A 364 1.97 32.60 -7.53
N LEU A 365 3.24 32.42 -7.89
CA LEU A 365 4.35 33.14 -7.26
C LEU A 365 4.21 34.66 -7.50
N SER A 366 4.29 35.39 -6.41
CA SER A 366 4.39 36.85 -6.40
C SER A 366 5.64 37.29 -5.64
N ARG A 367 6.01 38.57 -5.76
CA ARG A 367 7.15 39.09 -4.99
C ARG A 367 6.98 38.99 -3.47
N GLY A 368 5.75 38.89 -2.99
CA GLY A 368 5.43 38.73 -1.58
C GLY A 368 5.51 37.29 -1.07
N ALA A 369 5.63 36.30 -1.97
CA ALA A 369 5.77 34.91 -1.57
C ALA A 369 7.18 34.66 -0.98
N ASN A 370 7.21 34.03 0.18
CA ASN A 370 8.43 33.68 0.90
C ASN A 370 8.53 32.18 1.15
N LYS A 371 9.56 31.75 1.86
CA LYS A 371 9.84 30.36 2.20
C LYS A 371 8.67 29.69 2.93
N GLU A 372 8.05 30.39 3.86
CA GLU A 372 6.97 29.91 4.71
C GLU A 372 5.72 29.61 3.86
N HIS A 373 5.36 30.49 2.93
CA HIS A 373 4.28 30.25 1.96
C HIS A 373 4.54 29.03 1.07
N PHE A 374 5.81 28.85 0.66
CA PHE A 374 6.20 27.71 -0.17
C PHE A 374 6.07 26.39 0.58
N ILE A 375 6.54 26.33 1.85
CA ILE A 375 6.43 25.13 2.70
C ILE A 375 4.96 24.82 2.99
N ARG A 376 4.16 25.85 3.29
CA ARG A 376 2.71 25.69 3.51
C ARG A 376 2.02 25.15 2.28
N ALA A 377 2.26 25.72 1.10
CA ALA A 377 1.70 25.25 -0.17
C ALA A 377 2.08 23.79 -0.47
N SER A 378 3.28 23.37 -0.05
CA SER A 378 3.72 21.98 -0.17
C SER A 378 2.87 21.03 0.70
N LEU A 379 2.58 21.40 1.95
CA LEU A 379 1.70 20.61 2.82
C LEU A 379 0.25 20.61 2.31
N GLU A 380 -0.26 21.78 1.92
CA GLU A 380 -1.62 21.91 1.37
C GLU A 380 -1.82 21.06 0.11
N SER A 381 -0.77 20.88 -0.71
CA SER A 381 -0.82 20.06 -1.92
C SER A 381 -1.16 18.59 -1.64
N ILE A 382 -0.75 18.06 -0.48
CA ILE A 382 -1.08 16.68 -0.06
C ILE A 382 -2.59 16.58 0.19
N ALA A 383 -3.17 17.56 0.87
CA ALA A 383 -4.59 17.59 1.18
C ALA A 383 -5.46 17.76 -0.07
N TYR A 384 -5.05 18.59 -1.02
CA TYR A 384 -5.75 18.75 -2.29
C TYR A 384 -5.78 17.47 -3.13
N GLN A 385 -4.65 16.78 -3.26
CA GLN A 385 -4.60 15.50 -3.98
C GLN A 385 -5.51 14.45 -3.32
N THR A 386 -5.49 14.37 -1.98
CA THR A 386 -6.40 13.51 -1.21
C THR A 386 -7.87 13.86 -1.48
N TYR A 387 -8.21 15.16 -1.53
CA TYR A 387 -9.56 15.62 -1.88
C TYR A 387 -10.00 15.12 -3.25
N ASP A 388 -9.16 15.24 -4.27
CA ASP A 388 -9.48 14.81 -5.64
C ASP A 388 -9.80 13.32 -5.71
N VAL A 389 -9.01 12.48 -5.02
CA VAL A 389 -9.24 11.04 -4.94
C VAL A 389 -10.55 10.72 -4.21
N LEU A 390 -10.80 11.35 -3.06
CA LEU A 390 -12.03 11.11 -2.29
C LEU A 390 -13.29 11.55 -3.06
N LYS A 391 -13.23 12.64 -3.80
CA LYS A 391 -14.35 13.07 -4.67
C LYS A 391 -14.60 12.11 -5.83
N ALA A 392 -13.56 11.48 -6.36
CA ALA A 392 -13.71 10.40 -7.33
C ALA A 392 -14.38 9.17 -6.68
N MET A 393 -13.98 8.79 -5.44
CA MET A 393 -14.62 7.70 -4.69
C MET A 393 -16.10 7.97 -4.42
N GLU A 394 -16.44 9.16 -3.94
CA GLU A 394 -17.83 9.56 -3.72
C GLU A 394 -18.66 9.51 -5.01
N SER A 395 -18.09 9.94 -6.12
CA SER A 395 -18.77 9.96 -7.42
C SER A 395 -19.03 8.55 -7.96
N ASP A 396 -18.10 7.61 -7.74
CA ASP A 396 -18.23 6.23 -8.21
C ASP A 396 -19.15 5.38 -7.32
N THR A 397 -19.14 5.61 -6.00
CA THR A 397 -19.89 4.80 -5.03
C THR A 397 -21.23 5.39 -4.62
N GLY A 398 -21.40 6.69 -4.74
CA GLY A 398 -22.54 7.44 -4.16
C GLY A 398 -22.45 7.60 -2.63
N HIS A 399 -21.41 7.09 -1.98
CA HIS A 399 -21.19 7.30 -0.54
C HIS A 399 -20.51 8.64 -0.30
N ILE A 400 -21.10 9.47 0.56
CA ILE A 400 -20.50 10.74 0.99
C ILE A 400 -19.58 10.46 2.17
N VAL A 401 -18.30 10.83 2.06
CA VAL A 401 -17.30 10.67 3.12
C VAL A 401 -17.51 11.72 4.19
N LYS A 402 -18.07 11.32 5.33
CA LYS A 402 -18.25 12.19 6.51
C LYS A 402 -17.07 12.13 7.46
N GLU A 403 -16.29 11.07 7.39
CA GLU A 403 -15.17 10.79 8.25
C GLU A 403 -14.07 10.10 7.46
N LEU A 404 -12.83 10.56 7.62
CA LEU A 404 -11.64 9.94 7.06
C LEU A 404 -10.74 9.49 8.20
N LYS A 405 -10.46 8.19 8.28
CA LYS A 405 -9.45 7.63 9.18
C LYS A 405 -8.07 7.77 8.54
N VAL A 406 -7.07 8.16 9.32
CA VAL A 406 -5.73 8.47 8.80
C VAL A 406 -4.64 7.79 9.61
N ASP A 407 -3.58 7.38 8.92
CA ASP A 407 -2.37 6.81 9.50
C ASP A 407 -1.13 7.15 8.67
N GLY A 408 -0.01 6.55 9.02
CA GLY A 408 1.27 6.82 8.38
C GLY A 408 1.98 8.06 8.92
N GLY A 409 3.26 8.19 8.62
CA GLY A 409 4.16 9.17 9.25
C GLY A 409 3.76 10.64 9.07
N ALA A 410 3.23 11.03 7.89
CA ALA A 410 2.85 12.41 7.66
C ALA A 410 1.51 12.79 8.32
N SER A 411 0.70 11.82 8.76
CA SER A 411 -0.51 12.09 9.55
C SER A 411 -0.21 12.67 10.95
N ALA A 412 1.05 12.61 11.40
CA ALA A 412 1.50 13.22 12.65
C ALA A 412 1.53 14.77 12.61
N ASN A 413 1.49 15.37 11.40
CA ASN A 413 1.47 16.81 11.20
C ASN A 413 0.04 17.34 11.41
N ASP A 414 -0.18 18.05 12.53
CA ASP A 414 -1.52 18.53 12.89
C ASP A 414 -2.02 19.62 11.94
N PHE A 415 -1.15 20.50 11.43
CA PHE A 415 -1.53 21.49 10.41
C PHE A 415 -2.09 20.81 9.15
N LEU A 416 -1.42 19.76 8.68
CA LEU A 416 -1.89 19.00 7.51
C LEU A 416 -3.27 18.36 7.78
N MET A 417 -3.49 17.81 8.98
CA MET A 417 -4.76 17.17 9.32
C MET A 417 -5.90 18.19 9.48
N GLU A 418 -5.64 19.35 10.08
CA GLU A 418 -6.58 20.47 10.17
C GLU A 418 -6.99 20.94 8.75
N PHE A 419 -6.00 21.21 7.90
CA PHE A 419 -6.25 21.65 6.54
C PHE A 419 -6.95 20.57 5.71
N GLN A 420 -6.61 19.29 5.92
CA GLN A 420 -7.33 18.19 5.28
C GLN A 420 -8.81 18.16 5.68
N ALA A 421 -9.13 18.36 6.97
CA ALA A 421 -10.52 18.45 7.43
C ALA A 421 -11.25 19.63 6.77
N ASP A 422 -10.60 20.78 6.67
CA ASP A 422 -11.14 21.98 6.04
C ASP A 422 -11.45 21.77 4.55
N ILE A 423 -10.51 21.22 3.80
CA ILE A 423 -10.64 21.00 2.36
C ILE A 423 -11.68 19.91 2.04
N LEU A 424 -11.77 18.87 2.87
CA LEU A 424 -12.78 17.82 2.68
C LEU A 424 -14.18 18.27 3.14
N GLY A 425 -14.25 19.11 4.16
CA GLY A 425 -15.47 19.39 4.88
C GLY A 425 -15.96 18.16 5.66
N ALA A 426 -15.04 17.31 6.11
CA ALA A 426 -15.28 16.05 6.81
C ALA A 426 -14.36 15.94 8.03
N LYS A 427 -14.73 15.06 8.98
CA LYS A 427 -13.89 14.80 10.15
C LYS A 427 -12.69 13.94 9.77
N ILE A 428 -11.52 14.29 10.32
CA ILE A 428 -10.32 13.45 10.23
C ILE A 428 -10.11 12.79 11.59
N ARG A 429 -9.93 11.47 11.61
CA ARG A 429 -9.70 10.70 12.83
C ARG A 429 -8.36 9.98 12.78
N ARG A 430 -7.48 10.32 13.71
CA ARG A 430 -6.16 9.70 13.86
C ARG A 430 -6.18 8.78 15.08
N PRO A 431 -5.87 7.47 14.93
CA PRO A 431 -5.81 6.53 16.03
C PRO A 431 -4.55 6.73 16.87
N LYS A 432 -4.54 6.18 18.11
CA LYS A 432 -3.34 6.14 18.94
C LYS A 432 -2.25 5.25 18.32
N CYS A 433 -2.61 4.09 17.80
CA CYS A 433 -1.70 3.23 17.08
C CYS A 433 -1.67 3.66 15.61
N ILE A 434 -0.61 4.32 15.18
CA ILE A 434 -0.42 4.74 13.78
C ILE A 434 0.16 3.62 12.89
N GLU A 435 0.56 2.48 13.47
CA GLU A 435 1.05 1.29 12.78
C GLU A 435 -0.13 0.37 12.39
N THR A 436 -1.13 0.96 11.77
CA THR A 436 -2.41 0.30 11.46
C THR A 436 -2.25 -0.81 10.43
N THR A 437 -1.27 -0.71 9.53
CA THR A 437 -0.91 -1.75 8.56
C THR A 437 -0.49 -3.04 9.27
N ALA A 438 0.46 -2.97 10.19
CA ALA A 438 0.90 -4.12 10.97
C ALA A 438 -0.21 -4.62 11.92
N LEU A 439 -0.98 -3.69 12.52
CA LEU A 439 -2.10 -4.03 13.38
C LEU A 439 -3.20 -4.78 12.63
N GLY A 440 -3.48 -4.42 11.37
CA GLY A 440 -4.43 -5.12 10.52
C GLY A 440 -4.02 -6.58 10.28
N ALA A 441 -2.75 -6.83 9.95
CA ALA A 441 -2.23 -8.19 9.82
C ALA A 441 -2.30 -8.96 11.15
N ALA A 442 -2.03 -8.30 12.28
CA ALA A 442 -2.19 -8.90 13.61
C ALA A 442 -3.65 -9.26 13.89
N TYR A 443 -4.60 -8.41 13.54
CA TYR A 443 -6.03 -8.66 13.72
C TYR A 443 -6.51 -9.86 12.88
N LEU A 444 -6.12 -9.92 11.59
CA LEU A 444 -6.45 -11.05 10.72
C LEU A 444 -5.92 -12.37 11.27
N ALA A 445 -4.65 -12.40 11.69
CA ALA A 445 -4.06 -13.59 12.30
C ALA A 445 -4.72 -13.94 13.62
N GLY A 446 -4.97 -12.95 14.47
CA GLY A 446 -5.58 -13.15 15.77
C GLY A 446 -7.01 -13.69 15.70
N LEU A 447 -7.80 -13.29 14.71
CA LEU A 447 -9.13 -13.86 14.44
C LEU A 447 -9.02 -15.32 14.03
N ALA A 448 -8.13 -15.65 13.09
CA ALA A 448 -7.98 -17.02 12.58
C ALA A 448 -7.53 -18.04 13.65
N VAL A 449 -6.76 -17.59 14.66
CA VAL A 449 -6.30 -18.46 15.77
C VAL A 449 -7.15 -18.32 17.05
N GLY A 450 -8.22 -17.52 17.03
CA GLY A 450 -9.10 -17.29 18.18
C GLY A 450 -8.46 -16.48 19.32
N PHE A 451 -7.42 -15.70 19.03
CA PHE A 451 -6.84 -14.73 19.96
C PHE A 451 -7.77 -13.53 20.15
N PHE A 452 -8.38 -13.03 19.07
CA PHE A 452 -9.52 -12.13 19.08
C PHE A 452 -10.79 -12.92 18.78
N LYS A 453 -11.89 -12.55 19.45
CA LYS A 453 -13.15 -13.26 19.34
C LYS A 453 -13.88 -12.94 18.03
N ASP A 454 -14.02 -11.67 17.72
CA ASP A 454 -14.77 -11.14 16.57
C ASP A 454 -14.37 -9.70 16.22
N LEU A 455 -14.98 -9.16 15.17
CA LEU A 455 -14.74 -7.79 14.70
C LEU A 455 -15.17 -6.73 15.72
N ASN A 456 -16.11 -7.01 16.61
CA ASN A 456 -16.53 -6.05 17.63
C ASN A 456 -15.45 -5.88 18.69
N GLU A 457 -14.80 -6.97 19.14
CA GLU A 457 -13.64 -6.87 20.05
C GLU A 457 -12.52 -6.06 19.43
N ILE A 458 -12.29 -6.19 18.12
CA ILE A 458 -11.29 -5.41 17.38
C ILE A 458 -11.70 -3.93 17.31
N ARG A 459 -12.97 -3.62 17.04
CA ARG A 459 -13.48 -2.22 17.06
C ARG A 459 -13.32 -1.57 18.43
N ASP A 460 -13.58 -2.32 19.50
CA ASP A 460 -13.43 -1.85 20.88
C ASP A 460 -11.96 -1.56 21.23
N ASN A 461 -11.01 -2.24 20.61
CA ASN A 461 -9.58 -2.00 20.74
C ASN A 461 -9.10 -0.75 19.99
N TRP A 462 -9.86 -0.27 18.99
CA TRP A 462 -9.50 0.92 18.23
C TRP A 462 -9.63 2.16 19.09
N GLN A 463 -8.51 2.83 19.37
CA GLN A 463 -8.46 4.00 20.27
C GLN A 463 -8.18 5.26 19.47
N LEU A 464 -9.05 6.25 19.62
CA LEU A 464 -8.90 7.58 19.06
C LEU A 464 -7.80 8.36 19.80
N ALA A 465 -6.87 8.99 19.06
CA ALA A 465 -5.93 9.96 19.59
C ALA A 465 -6.40 11.39 19.35
N SER A 466 -6.78 11.71 18.12
CA SER A 466 -7.17 13.07 17.75
C SER A 466 -8.30 13.07 16.72
N THR A 467 -9.16 14.07 16.83
CA THR A 467 -10.18 14.40 15.82
C THR A 467 -9.93 15.83 15.35
N PHE A 468 -9.92 16.02 14.03
CA PHE A 468 -9.85 17.34 13.41
C PHE A 468 -11.17 17.60 12.69
N GLU A 469 -11.76 18.75 12.93
CA GLU A 469 -13.05 19.14 12.33
C GLU A 469 -12.87 20.36 11.44
N SER A 470 -13.65 20.43 10.35
CA SER A 470 -13.59 21.56 9.45
C SER A 470 -14.07 22.84 10.12
N SER A 471 -13.28 23.89 10.02
CA SER A 471 -13.60 25.25 10.49
C SER A 471 -13.70 26.25 9.34
N MET A 472 -13.27 25.88 8.14
CA MET A 472 -13.25 26.74 6.94
C MET A 472 -14.64 26.99 6.38
N ALA A 473 -14.91 28.22 6.01
CA ALA A 473 -16.16 28.55 5.31
C ALA A 473 -16.22 27.85 3.94
N PRO A 474 -17.39 27.36 3.50
CA PRO A 474 -17.52 26.71 2.19
C PRO A 474 -17.04 27.55 0.99
N SER A 475 -17.27 28.88 1.03
CA SER A 475 -16.78 29.81 0.00
C SER A 475 -15.26 29.84 -0.11
N ASP A 476 -14.55 29.80 1.02
CA ASP A 476 -13.08 29.85 1.05
C ASP A 476 -12.51 28.53 0.52
N ARG A 477 -13.10 27.42 0.93
CA ARG A 477 -12.78 26.09 0.40
C ARG A 477 -12.94 26.02 -1.12
N ASP A 478 -14.07 26.51 -1.63
CA ASP A 478 -14.37 26.50 -3.08
C ASP A 478 -13.36 27.36 -3.86
N ASN A 479 -12.96 28.51 -3.32
CA ASN A 479 -11.92 29.37 -3.88
C ASN A 479 -10.54 28.68 -3.94
N LEU A 480 -10.15 28.02 -2.85
CA LEU A 480 -8.89 27.27 -2.78
C LEU A 480 -8.88 26.10 -3.79
N LEU A 481 -9.96 25.34 -3.86
CA LEU A 481 -10.11 24.24 -4.81
C LEU A 481 -10.14 24.72 -6.27
N ALA A 482 -10.71 25.89 -6.56
CA ALA A 482 -10.64 26.50 -7.89
C ALA A 482 -9.20 26.85 -8.26
N GLY A 483 -8.40 27.35 -7.31
CA GLY A 483 -6.97 27.60 -7.46
C GLY A 483 -6.19 26.33 -7.74
N TRP A 484 -6.43 25.28 -6.94
CA TRP A 484 -5.84 23.97 -7.11
C TRP A 484 -6.10 23.38 -8.50
N ARG A 485 -7.36 23.38 -8.97
CA ARG A 485 -7.72 22.86 -10.29
C ARG A 485 -6.98 23.61 -11.43
N ARG A 486 -6.73 24.93 -11.29
CA ARG A 486 -5.90 25.68 -12.26
C ARG A 486 -4.44 25.21 -12.22
N ALA A 487 -3.88 25.00 -11.02
CA ALA A 487 -2.52 24.52 -10.86
C ALA A 487 -2.30 23.13 -11.48
N VAL A 488 -3.24 22.21 -11.25
CA VAL A 488 -3.23 20.86 -11.85
C VAL A 488 -3.26 20.94 -13.37
N LYS A 489 -4.08 21.80 -13.96
CA LYS A 489 -4.10 22.01 -15.43
C LYS A 489 -2.73 22.45 -15.96
N CYS A 490 -2.02 23.32 -15.24
CA CYS A 490 -0.67 23.73 -15.64
C CYS A 490 0.33 22.54 -15.59
N ALA A 491 0.27 21.70 -14.54
CA ALA A 491 1.14 20.54 -14.43
C ALA A 491 0.87 19.48 -15.52
N ILE A 492 -0.40 19.28 -15.88
CA ILE A 492 -0.80 18.33 -16.94
C ILE A 492 -0.46 18.86 -18.34
N SER A 493 -0.52 20.17 -18.56
CA SER A 493 -0.18 20.78 -19.86
C SER A 493 1.32 20.78 -20.14
N TYR A 494 2.16 20.51 -19.13
CA TYR A 494 3.59 20.30 -19.33
C TYR A 494 3.81 18.88 -19.88
N THR A 495 3.69 18.75 -21.18
CA THR A 495 4.01 17.52 -21.91
C THR A 495 5.31 17.74 -22.67
N ASP A 496 6.25 16.78 -22.58
CA ASP A 496 7.32 16.71 -23.57
C ASP A 496 6.64 16.36 -24.91
N GLU A 497 6.70 17.27 -25.89
CA GLU A 497 6.30 17.02 -27.28
C GLU A 497 7.12 15.91 -27.92
#